data_9982ee0d1f40fded3681f569c5bfb60d
#
_entry.id   9982ee0d1f40fded3681f569c5bfb60d
#
_cell.length_a   1.000
_cell.length_b   1.000
_cell.length_c   1.000
_cell.angle_alpha   90.00
_cell.angle_beta   90.00
_cell.angle_gamma   90.00
#
_symmetry.space_group_name_H-M   'P 1'
#
loop_
_entity.id
_entity.type
_entity.pdbx_description
1 polymer ?
#
loop_
_entity_poly.entity_id
_entity_poly.type
_entity_poly.pdbx_seq_one_letter_code
_entity_poly.pdbx_strand_id
1 'polypeptide(L)'
;AAGSPPLPVPEPGAAPIDLYRQEVPVWSVLPPAAAQLALTTLGTFHDRQGDQRLLNETGAFGAGWGRVYGKNFEQTWAGTVTPRLDGSLNGFQVGNDLFGSQTSGGQTQRTGFFIGHSRLKGDVDGFNQGFQDKRAGKVELQGDSLGLYWTLVDPMGWYVDTVAMYTWLNGESRSDRGLKIDNDGHAVTLSAEAGYPIAVAANWVIEPQVQIIHQQVDLKSQDDGISKVSFDSDAAWTGRLGARLKGRYKIANLPLEPYLRVNLWHTLSGTDTVKFDDSTEINTEQRTSSADIGVGAILTVAPDVSLYVNTDYSSNIDSNPLHGMSGNLGIRVSW
;
A
#
# COMPACT_ATOMS: atom_id res chain seq x y z
N ALA A 1 -23.58 17.37 29.21
CA ALA A 1 -23.57 16.45 28.05
C ALA A 1 -24.64 16.92 27.09
N ALA A 2 -24.25 17.40 25.91
CA ALA A 2 -25.18 17.58 24.82
C ALA A 2 -25.77 16.19 24.52
N GLY A 3 -27.09 16.03 24.60
CA GLY A 3 -27.74 14.75 24.39
C GLY A 3 -27.41 14.21 22.99
N SER A 4 -27.20 12.89 22.90
CA SER A 4 -27.09 12.24 21.59
C SER A 4 -28.30 12.60 20.73
N PRO A 5 -28.13 12.83 19.41
CA PRO A 5 -29.27 13.09 18.53
C PRO A 5 -30.27 11.92 18.63
N PRO A 6 -31.58 12.19 18.52
CA PRO A 6 -32.58 11.13 18.56
C PRO A 6 -32.29 10.13 17.42
N LEU A 7 -32.53 8.85 17.69
CA LEU A 7 -32.39 7.81 16.66
C LEU A 7 -33.36 8.10 15.50
N PRO A 8 -32.92 7.84 14.25
CA PRO A 8 -33.79 8.03 13.09
C PRO A 8 -34.98 7.08 13.16
N VAL A 9 -36.16 7.58 12.79
CA VAL A 9 -37.40 6.81 12.72
C VAL A 9 -37.69 6.55 11.25
N PRO A 10 -37.87 5.29 10.82
CA PRO A 10 -38.21 5.00 9.42
C PRO A 10 -39.60 5.60 9.06
N GLU A 11 -39.73 6.00 7.81
CA GLU A 11 -41.02 6.43 7.30
C GLU A 11 -42.04 5.25 7.35
N PRO A 12 -43.35 5.53 7.50
CA PRO A 12 -44.38 4.48 7.51
C PRO A 12 -44.32 3.62 6.24
N GLY A 13 -44.07 2.32 6.40
CA GLY A 13 -43.91 1.37 5.30
C GLY A 13 -42.50 1.21 4.72
N ALA A 14 -41.51 1.95 5.22
CA ALA A 14 -40.10 1.74 4.90
C ALA A 14 -39.53 0.56 5.68
N ALA A 15 -38.42 -0.01 5.15
CA ALA A 15 -37.67 -1.05 5.86
C ALA A 15 -37.12 -0.53 7.20
N PRO A 16 -36.98 -1.39 8.22
CA PRO A 16 -36.29 -1.02 9.46
C PRO A 16 -34.91 -0.48 9.20
N ILE A 17 -34.47 0.53 9.98
CA ILE A 17 -33.12 1.07 9.95
C ILE A 17 -32.28 0.25 10.93
N ASP A 18 -31.19 -0.33 10.45
CA ASP A 18 -30.23 -1.04 11.29
C ASP A 18 -29.55 -0.08 12.26
N LEU A 19 -29.48 -0.49 13.52
CA LEU A 19 -28.89 0.32 14.60
C LEU A 19 -27.56 -0.28 15.06
N TYR A 20 -26.61 -0.43 14.12
CA TYR A 20 -25.28 -0.91 14.47
C TYR A 20 -24.63 -0.02 15.52
N ARG A 21 -23.98 -0.64 16.50
CA ARG A 21 -23.22 0.08 17.51
C ARG A 21 -21.99 0.78 16.89
N GLN A 22 -21.48 1.79 17.57
CA GLN A 22 -20.41 2.67 17.07
C GLN A 22 -19.10 1.92 16.76
N GLU A 23 -18.85 0.81 17.41
CA GLU A 23 -17.67 -0.02 17.24
C GLU A 23 -17.64 -0.72 15.87
N VAL A 24 -18.79 -0.99 15.29
CA VAL A 24 -18.91 -1.83 14.08
C VAL A 24 -18.10 -1.27 12.91
N PRO A 25 -18.19 0.01 12.50
CA PRO A 25 -17.33 0.56 11.45
C PRO A 25 -15.84 0.54 11.83
N VAL A 26 -15.50 0.74 13.11
CA VAL A 26 -14.10 0.77 13.57
C VAL A 26 -13.45 -0.61 13.41
N TRP A 27 -14.18 -1.68 13.76
CA TRP A 27 -13.65 -3.02 13.59
C TRP A 27 -13.68 -3.48 12.14
N SER A 28 -14.68 -3.04 11.37
CA SER A 28 -14.83 -3.41 9.95
C SER A 28 -13.75 -2.79 9.04
N VAL A 29 -13.14 -1.67 9.42
CA VAL A 29 -12.09 -1.03 8.64
C VAL A 29 -10.71 -1.69 8.83
N LEU A 30 -10.53 -2.55 9.85
CA LEU A 30 -9.22 -3.11 10.20
C LEU A 30 -8.62 -4.00 9.10
N PRO A 31 -9.33 -4.98 8.52
CA PRO A 31 -8.75 -5.79 7.47
C PRO A 31 -8.32 -4.98 6.24
N PRO A 32 -9.15 -4.10 5.64
CA PRO A 32 -8.71 -3.30 4.52
C PRO A 32 -7.62 -2.28 4.88
N ALA A 33 -7.59 -1.75 6.11
CA ALA A 33 -6.50 -0.89 6.58
C ALA A 33 -5.17 -1.65 6.69
N ALA A 34 -5.19 -2.90 7.15
CA ALA A 34 -4.03 -3.78 7.20
C ALA A 34 -3.52 -4.12 5.79
N ALA A 35 -4.42 -4.43 4.84
CA ALA A 35 -4.06 -4.65 3.44
C ALA A 35 -3.42 -3.39 2.82
N GLN A 36 -3.99 -2.20 3.09
CA GLN A 36 -3.45 -0.91 2.63
C GLN A 36 -2.05 -0.63 3.20
N LEU A 37 -1.81 -0.94 4.50
CA LEU A 37 -0.51 -0.82 5.12
C LEU A 37 0.52 -1.72 4.44
N ALA A 38 0.20 -3.00 4.24
CA ALA A 38 1.08 -3.95 3.58
C ALA A 38 1.34 -3.60 2.10
N LEU A 39 0.31 -3.14 1.36
CA LEU A 39 0.45 -2.70 -0.03
C LEU A 39 1.39 -1.49 -0.16
N THR A 40 1.23 -0.48 0.71
CA THR A 40 2.09 0.71 0.72
C THR A 40 3.53 0.36 1.12
N THR A 41 3.69 -0.56 2.06
CA THR A 41 5.01 -1.08 2.47
C THR A 41 5.68 -1.82 1.33
N LEU A 42 4.97 -2.64 0.55
CA LEU A 42 5.52 -3.32 -0.62
C LEU A 42 6.10 -2.31 -1.62
N GLY A 43 5.31 -1.33 -2.07
CA GLY A 43 5.67 -0.37 -3.11
C GLY A 43 5.93 -1.03 -4.48
N THR A 44 6.41 -0.25 -5.42
CA THR A 44 6.90 -0.73 -6.73
C THR A 44 8.40 -1.03 -6.67
N PHE A 45 8.93 -1.70 -7.70
CA PHE A 45 10.36 -1.92 -7.86
C PHE A 45 11.17 -0.61 -7.74
N HIS A 46 10.76 0.43 -8.45
CA HIS A 46 11.45 1.71 -8.43
C HIS A 46 11.29 2.49 -7.11
N ASP A 47 10.19 2.29 -6.39
CA ASP A 47 10.02 2.91 -5.06
C ASP A 47 11.00 2.31 -4.04
N ARG A 48 11.32 1.02 -4.17
CA ARG A 48 12.28 0.34 -3.28
C ARG A 48 13.72 0.57 -3.69
N GLN A 49 14.04 0.39 -4.96
CA GLN A 49 15.42 0.24 -5.41
C GLN A 49 15.89 1.36 -6.33
N GLY A 50 15.05 2.34 -6.64
CA GLY A 50 15.36 3.38 -7.61
C GLY A 50 15.53 2.84 -9.03
N ASP A 51 16.37 3.48 -9.84
CA ASP A 51 16.72 3.01 -11.18
C ASP A 51 18.07 2.30 -11.16
N GLN A 52 18.12 1.06 -11.64
CA GLN A 52 19.34 0.24 -11.59
C GLN A 52 20.20 0.32 -12.85
N ARG A 53 19.74 1.03 -13.87
CA ARG A 53 20.43 1.06 -15.15
C ARG A 53 21.83 1.66 -15.08
N LEU A 54 21.97 2.79 -14.37
CA LEU A 54 23.27 3.43 -14.19
C LEU A 54 24.24 2.57 -13.36
N LEU A 55 23.71 1.80 -12.43
CA LEU A 55 24.49 0.91 -11.56
C LEU A 55 24.96 -0.35 -12.30
N ASN A 56 24.19 -0.83 -13.28
CA ASN A 56 24.62 -1.95 -14.13
C ASN A 56 25.79 -1.56 -15.03
N GLU A 57 25.91 -0.29 -15.43
CA GLU A 57 27.03 0.21 -16.23
C GLU A 57 28.37 0.18 -15.45
N THR A 58 28.34 0.19 -14.12
CA THR A 58 29.57 0.08 -13.27
C THR A 58 30.02 -1.36 -13.04
N GLY A 59 29.23 -2.36 -13.43
CA GLY A 59 29.52 -3.78 -13.19
C GLY A 59 29.33 -4.25 -11.75
N ALA A 60 28.75 -3.41 -10.88
CA ALA A 60 28.48 -3.77 -9.49
C ALA A 60 27.34 -4.79 -9.40
N PHE A 61 27.54 -5.89 -8.67
CA PHE A 61 26.53 -6.93 -8.48
C PHE A 61 25.79 -6.83 -7.14
N GLY A 62 26.43 -6.29 -6.09
CA GLY A 62 25.82 -6.09 -4.78
C GLY A 62 25.35 -4.66 -4.58
N ALA A 63 24.28 -4.47 -3.83
CA ALA A 63 23.85 -3.16 -3.40
C ALA A 63 23.04 -3.21 -2.11
N GLY A 64 23.17 -2.12 -1.33
CA GLY A 64 22.26 -1.82 -0.23
C GLY A 64 21.37 -0.63 -0.61
N TRP A 65 20.17 -0.62 -0.10
CA TRP A 65 19.22 0.46 -0.32
C TRP A 65 18.41 0.76 0.93
N GLY A 66 17.92 1.96 1.02
CA GLY A 66 17.02 2.36 2.07
C GLY A 66 16.05 3.41 1.57
N ARG A 67 14.82 3.41 2.11
CA ARG A 67 13.81 4.42 1.81
C ARG A 67 12.99 4.79 3.03
N VAL A 68 12.49 6.00 3.02
CA VAL A 68 11.40 6.47 3.89
C VAL A 68 10.23 6.87 3.00
N TYR A 69 9.03 6.60 3.47
CA TYR A 69 7.82 6.89 2.72
C TYR A 69 6.68 7.35 3.63
N GLY A 70 5.76 8.09 3.04
CA GLY A 70 4.56 8.54 3.73
C GLY A 70 3.40 8.67 2.77
N LYS A 71 2.18 8.51 3.29
CA LYS A 71 0.92 8.68 2.56
C LYS A 71 -0.12 9.27 3.50
N ASN A 72 -0.79 10.33 3.06
CA ASN A 72 -2.03 10.80 3.66
C ASN A 72 -3.16 10.42 2.70
N PHE A 73 -4.22 9.85 3.21
CA PHE A 73 -5.30 9.36 2.36
C PHE A 73 -6.64 9.36 3.09
N GLU A 74 -7.69 9.49 2.32
CA GLU A 74 -9.05 9.23 2.71
C GLU A 74 -9.60 8.16 1.77
N GLN A 75 -10.17 7.11 2.32
CA GLN A 75 -10.73 6.00 1.55
C GLN A 75 -12.01 5.48 2.20
N THR A 76 -13.02 5.24 1.37
CA THR A 76 -14.27 4.57 1.75
C THR A 76 -14.33 3.23 1.03
N TRP A 77 -14.73 2.19 1.75
CA TRP A 77 -14.99 0.87 1.16
C TRP A 77 -16.50 0.60 1.13
N ALA A 78 -16.98 0.00 0.05
CA ALA A 78 -18.36 -0.49 -0.03
C ALA A 78 -18.56 -1.64 0.98
N GLY A 79 -19.77 -1.78 1.49
CA GLY A 79 -20.09 -2.86 2.41
C GLY A 79 -21.27 -2.53 3.31
N THR A 80 -21.49 -3.37 4.32
CA THR A 80 -22.63 -3.27 5.24
C THR A 80 -22.69 -1.93 5.97
N VAL A 81 -21.53 -1.40 6.40
CA VAL A 81 -21.43 -0.14 7.16
C VAL A 81 -20.61 0.92 6.46
N THR A 82 -20.23 0.69 5.19
CA THR A 82 -19.46 1.63 4.37
C THR A 82 -18.34 2.34 5.16
N PRO A 83 -17.37 1.59 5.73
CA PRO A 83 -16.36 2.18 6.60
C PRO A 83 -15.48 3.13 5.79
N ARG A 84 -15.18 4.30 6.36
CA ARG A 84 -14.30 5.32 5.82
C ARG A 84 -13.13 5.54 6.78
N LEU A 85 -11.94 5.63 6.23
CA LEU A 85 -10.71 5.91 6.95
C LEU A 85 -10.07 7.18 6.40
N ASP A 86 -9.93 8.19 7.24
CA ASP A 86 -9.11 9.38 6.99
C ASP A 86 -7.83 9.22 7.80
N GLY A 87 -6.73 8.93 7.11
CA GLY A 87 -5.53 8.47 7.77
C GLY A 87 -4.22 8.90 7.16
N SER A 88 -3.19 8.65 7.94
CA SER A 88 -1.79 8.78 7.52
C SER A 88 -1.04 7.49 7.76
N LEU A 89 -0.18 7.17 6.81
CA LEU A 89 0.75 6.04 6.88
C LEU A 89 2.16 6.57 6.66
N ASN A 90 3.10 6.12 7.45
CA ASN A 90 4.52 6.39 7.26
C ASN A 90 5.35 5.15 7.58
N GLY A 91 6.53 5.07 7.00
CA GLY A 91 7.41 3.94 7.23
C GLY A 91 8.80 4.12 6.66
N PHE A 92 9.63 3.13 6.92
CA PHE A 92 10.95 3.01 6.33
C PHE A 92 11.24 1.56 5.96
N GLN A 93 12.15 1.37 5.04
CA GLN A 93 12.72 0.08 4.65
C GLN A 93 14.21 0.19 4.43
N VAL A 94 14.90 -0.90 4.74
CA VAL A 94 16.32 -1.10 4.42
C VAL A 94 16.47 -2.48 3.83
N GLY A 95 17.16 -2.58 2.70
CA GLY A 95 17.38 -3.84 2.01
C GLY A 95 18.81 -3.98 1.52
N ASN A 96 19.18 -5.22 1.26
CA ASN A 96 20.51 -5.58 0.77
C ASN A 96 20.43 -6.75 -0.21
N ASP A 97 21.20 -6.64 -1.29
CA ASP A 97 21.42 -7.75 -2.20
C ASP A 97 22.33 -8.79 -1.53
N LEU A 98 21.91 -10.04 -1.48
CA LEU A 98 22.68 -11.16 -0.93
C LEU A 98 23.53 -11.83 -2.01
N PHE A 99 22.96 -11.99 -3.20
CA PHE A 99 23.59 -12.63 -4.35
C PHE A 99 23.31 -11.82 -5.60
N GLY A 100 24.34 -11.68 -6.41
CA GLY A 100 24.23 -11.11 -7.75
C GLY A 100 25.05 -11.93 -8.72
N SER A 101 24.56 -12.10 -9.93
CA SER A 101 25.27 -12.76 -11.01
C SER A 101 24.76 -12.31 -12.37
N GLN A 102 25.56 -12.51 -13.39
CA GLN A 102 25.18 -12.29 -14.77
C GLN A 102 24.81 -13.64 -15.41
N THR A 103 23.71 -13.66 -16.13
CA THR A 103 23.29 -14.83 -16.94
C THR A 103 24.14 -14.94 -18.19
N SER A 104 24.10 -16.10 -18.87
CA SER A 104 24.76 -16.28 -20.16
C SER A 104 24.24 -15.33 -21.26
N GLY A 105 23.04 -14.78 -21.10
CA GLY A 105 22.44 -13.79 -21.99
C GLY A 105 22.78 -12.34 -21.66
N GLY A 106 23.62 -12.10 -20.65
CA GLY A 106 24.04 -10.77 -20.23
C GLY A 106 23.12 -10.07 -19.23
N GLN A 107 21.99 -10.67 -18.87
CA GLN A 107 21.09 -10.11 -17.84
C GLN A 107 21.76 -10.19 -16.47
N THR A 108 21.55 -9.18 -15.65
CA THR A 108 21.96 -9.16 -14.25
C THR A 108 20.80 -9.62 -13.37
N GLN A 109 21.01 -10.67 -12.58
CA GLN A 109 20.05 -11.10 -11.57
C GLN A 109 20.58 -10.84 -10.17
N ARG A 110 19.68 -10.49 -9.27
CA ARG A 110 19.96 -10.23 -7.86
C ARG A 110 18.90 -10.87 -6.99
N THR A 111 19.31 -11.43 -5.88
CA THR A 111 18.43 -11.90 -4.82
C THR A 111 18.82 -11.20 -3.54
N GLY A 112 17.88 -10.70 -2.81
CA GLY A 112 18.13 -9.98 -1.58
C GLY A 112 16.96 -10.02 -0.62
N PHE A 113 17.11 -9.31 0.47
CA PHE A 113 16.09 -9.15 1.48
C PHE A 113 15.92 -7.70 1.89
N PHE A 114 14.83 -7.40 2.54
CA PHE A 114 14.62 -6.13 3.23
C PHE A 114 13.85 -6.33 4.53
N ILE A 115 14.05 -5.40 5.42
CA ILE A 115 13.24 -5.21 6.62
C ILE A 115 12.60 -3.83 6.57
N GLY A 116 11.47 -3.68 7.22
CA GLY A 116 10.78 -2.41 7.27
C GLY A 116 9.86 -2.30 8.47
N HIS A 117 9.55 -1.06 8.82
CA HIS A 117 8.55 -0.71 9.81
C HIS A 117 7.60 0.32 9.20
N SER A 118 6.32 0.16 9.46
CA SER A 118 5.29 1.09 9.02
C SER A 118 4.25 1.31 10.10
N ARG A 119 3.64 2.49 10.10
CA ARG A 119 2.58 2.87 11.02
C ARG A 119 1.48 3.58 10.27
N LEU A 120 0.24 3.12 10.49
CA LEU A 120 -0.98 3.73 10.00
C LEU A 120 -1.80 4.22 11.19
N LYS A 121 -2.31 5.44 11.09
CA LYS A 121 -3.25 6.03 12.04
C LYS A 121 -4.34 6.75 11.28
N GLY A 122 -5.56 6.66 11.76
CA GLY A 122 -6.65 7.40 11.14
C GLY A 122 -7.91 7.45 11.98
N ASP A 123 -8.77 8.36 11.59
CA ASP A 123 -10.11 8.54 12.08
C ASP A 123 -11.07 7.69 11.24
N VAL A 124 -12.02 7.06 11.89
CA VAL A 124 -12.99 6.16 11.25
C VAL A 124 -14.38 6.73 11.35
N ASP A 125 -15.04 6.82 10.21
CA ASP A 125 -16.46 7.09 10.07
C ASP A 125 -17.15 5.87 9.44
N GLY A 126 -18.49 5.83 9.50
CA GLY A 126 -19.26 4.80 8.84
C GLY A 126 -20.70 4.78 9.30
N PHE A 127 -21.50 3.85 8.75
CA PHE A 127 -22.88 3.70 9.16
C PHE A 127 -22.97 3.12 10.57
N ASN A 128 -23.45 3.93 11.51
CA ASN A 128 -23.66 3.52 12.89
C ASN A 128 -24.83 4.30 13.52
N GLN A 129 -25.52 3.65 14.47
CA GLN A 129 -26.67 4.21 15.18
C GLN A 129 -27.76 4.77 14.23
N GLY A 130 -27.86 4.21 13.01
CA GLY A 130 -28.82 4.62 11.99
C GLY A 130 -28.41 5.85 11.17
N PHE A 131 -27.20 6.36 11.29
CA PHE A 131 -26.70 7.51 10.55
C PHE A 131 -25.54 7.10 9.64
N GLN A 132 -25.56 7.61 8.39
CA GLN A 132 -24.46 7.48 7.45
C GLN A 132 -23.29 8.41 7.83
N ASP A 133 -22.08 8.02 7.43
CA ASP A 133 -20.85 8.83 7.57
C ASP A 133 -20.63 9.41 8.97
N LYS A 134 -21.13 8.68 9.98
CA LYS A 134 -21.03 9.12 11.37
C LYS A 134 -19.70 8.69 11.96
N ARG A 135 -19.08 9.63 12.66
CA ARG A 135 -17.86 9.38 13.43
C ARG A 135 -18.01 8.15 14.34
N ALA A 136 -17.03 7.27 14.28
CA ALA A 136 -17.04 6.00 14.99
C ALA A 136 -15.88 5.83 15.96
N GLY A 137 -14.66 6.23 15.55
CA GLY A 137 -13.48 6.07 16.40
C GLY A 137 -12.18 6.28 15.66
N LYS A 138 -11.15 5.55 16.09
CA LYS A 138 -9.79 5.64 15.56
C LYS A 138 -9.16 4.27 15.42
N VAL A 139 -8.28 4.16 14.41
CA VAL A 139 -7.45 2.99 14.16
C VAL A 139 -5.98 3.40 14.28
N GLU A 140 -5.20 2.55 14.94
CA GLU A 140 -3.74 2.59 14.91
C GLU A 140 -3.23 1.18 14.61
N LEU A 141 -2.50 1.04 13.50
CA LEU A 141 -1.84 -0.19 13.06
C LEU A 141 -0.35 0.06 12.89
N GLN A 142 0.45 -0.91 13.29
CA GLN A 142 1.88 -0.96 13.04
C GLN A 142 2.20 -2.28 12.32
N GLY A 143 3.17 -2.24 11.43
CA GLY A 143 3.63 -3.41 10.69
C GLY A 143 5.15 -3.49 10.68
N ASP A 144 5.70 -4.60 11.18
CA ASP A 144 7.09 -4.97 11.01
C ASP A 144 7.20 -5.97 9.88
N SER A 145 7.97 -5.67 8.86
CA SER A 145 8.01 -6.46 7.63
C SER A 145 9.38 -7.06 7.36
N LEU A 146 9.37 -8.29 6.89
CA LEU A 146 10.51 -8.97 6.28
C LEU A 146 10.14 -9.38 4.86
N GLY A 147 10.93 -8.97 3.88
CA GLY A 147 10.73 -9.32 2.48
C GLY A 147 11.96 -9.96 1.87
N LEU A 148 11.71 -10.88 0.96
CA LEU A 148 12.71 -11.46 0.04
C LEU A 148 12.37 -11.02 -1.37
N TYR A 149 13.37 -10.71 -2.18
CA TYR A 149 13.17 -10.35 -3.58
C TYR A 149 14.15 -11.04 -4.50
N TRP A 150 13.71 -11.23 -5.73
CA TRP A 150 14.53 -11.59 -6.87
C TRP A 150 14.24 -10.63 -8.01
N THR A 151 15.27 -10.05 -8.58
CA THR A 151 15.21 -9.08 -9.66
C THR A 151 16.10 -9.52 -10.80
N LEU A 152 15.59 -9.47 -12.02
CA LEU A 152 16.32 -9.69 -13.27
C LEU A 152 16.28 -8.39 -14.09
N VAL A 153 17.42 -7.88 -14.50
CA VAL A 153 17.53 -6.65 -15.32
C VAL A 153 18.37 -6.97 -16.56
N ASP A 154 17.82 -6.65 -17.73
CA ASP A 154 18.47 -6.84 -19.02
C ASP A 154 19.35 -5.64 -19.40
N PRO A 155 20.42 -5.82 -20.18
CA PRO A 155 21.22 -4.70 -20.69
C PRO A 155 20.43 -3.66 -21.48
N MET A 156 19.30 -4.05 -22.10
CA MET A 156 18.39 -3.12 -22.77
C MET A 156 17.50 -2.36 -21.77
N GLY A 157 17.53 -2.74 -20.48
CA GLY A 157 16.86 -2.07 -19.39
C GLY A 157 15.48 -2.62 -19.03
N TRP A 158 14.94 -3.64 -19.69
CA TRP A 158 13.73 -4.29 -19.19
C TRP A 158 14.04 -5.08 -17.92
N TYR A 159 13.04 -5.24 -17.07
CA TYR A 159 13.21 -5.93 -15.81
C TYR A 159 12.01 -6.80 -15.43
N VAL A 160 12.30 -7.76 -14.58
CA VAL A 160 11.31 -8.52 -13.81
C VAL A 160 11.73 -8.48 -12.36
N ASP A 161 10.80 -8.18 -11.46
CA ASP A 161 11.02 -8.13 -10.02
C ASP A 161 9.94 -8.93 -9.31
N THR A 162 10.33 -9.78 -8.39
CA THR A 162 9.41 -10.57 -7.58
C THR A 162 9.71 -10.37 -6.10
N VAL A 163 8.66 -10.32 -5.30
CA VAL A 163 8.77 -10.11 -3.85
C VAL A 163 7.84 -11.06 -3.12
N ALA A 164 8.37 -11.63 -2.03
CA ALA A 164 7.58 -12.27 -0.99
C ALA A 164 7.82 -11.53 0.32
N MET A 165 6.75 -11.02 0.93
CA MET A 165 6.84 -10.22 2.15
C MET A 165 5.88 -10.77 3.21
N TYR A 166 6.37 -10.86 4.43
CA TYR A 166 5.59 -11.14 5.62
C TYR A 166 5.60 -9.91 6.52
N THR A 167 4.43 -9.50 6.99
CA THR A 167 4.26 -8.34 7.88
C THR A 167 3.57 -8.78 9.16
N TRP A 168 4.24 -8.64 10.30
CA TRP A 168 3.62 -8.76 11.62
C TRP A 168 2.86 -7.49 11.92
N LEU A 169 1.59 -7.65 12.26
CA LEU A 169 0.67 -6.54 12.56
C LEU A 169 0.44 -6.46 14.06
N ASN A 170 0.43 -5.25 14.59
CA ASN A 170 0.03 -4.93 15.94
C ASN A 170 -0.54 -3.51 16.02
N GLY A 171 -1.11 -3.14 17.15
CA GLY A 171 -1.67 -1.81 17.39
C GLY A 171 -2.93 -1.86 18.25
N GLU A 172 -3.62 -0.76 18.36
CA GLU A 172 -4.87 -0.64 19.11
C GLU A 172 -5.88 0.18 18.31
N SER A 173 -7.10 -0.29 18.23
CA SER A 173 -8.23 0.48 17.73
C SER A 173 -9.21 0.80 18.85
N ARG A 174 -9.81 1.99 18.77
CA ARG A 174 -10.71 2.49 19.81
C ARG A 174 -11.92 3.16 19.20
N SER A 175 -13.12 2.82 19.73
CA SER A 175 -14.33 3.59 19.47
C SER A 175 -14.35 4.90 20.27
N ASP A 176 -15.12 5.88 19.82
CA ASP A 176 -15.33 7.13 20.58
C ASP A 176 -16.11 6.90 21.90
N ARG A 177 -16.73 5.72 22.08
CA ARG A 177 -17.30 5.27 23.35
C ARG A 177 -16.27 4.74 24.33
N GLY A 178 -15.02 4.56 23.89
CA GLY A 178 -13.90 4.11 24.71
C GLY A 178 -13.65 2.61 24.71
N LEU A 179 -14.40 1.80 23.95
CA LEU A 179 -14.11 0.38 23.77
C LEU A 179 -12.90 0.21 22.84
N LYS A 180 -12.12 -0.82 23.09
CA LYS A 180 -10.84 -1.07 22.44
C LYS A 180 -10.69 -2.52 22.05
N ILE A 181 -9.93 -2.76 20.99
CA ILE A 181 -9.34 -4.07 20.67
C ILE A 181 -7.88 -3.92 20.24
N ASP A 182 -7.09 -4.96 20.48
CA ASP A 182 -5.75 -5.07 19.95
C ASP A 182 -5.79 -5.53 18.49
N ASN A 183 -4.95 -4.94 17.64
CA ASN A 183 -4.93 -5.20 16.20
C ASN A 183 -3.84 -6.21 15.83
N ASP A 184 -3.75 -7.30 16.59
CA ASP A 184 -2.75 -8.34 16.35
C ASP A 184 -3.10 -9.18 15.12
N GLY A 185 -2.07 -9.49 14.32
CA GLY A 185 -2.23 -10.33 13.16
C GLY A 185 -1.00 -10.39 12.28
N HIS A 186 -1.22 -10.76 11.03
CA HIS A 186 -0.16 -10.74 10.02
C HIS A 186 -0.74 -10.56 8.61
N ALA A 187 0.12 -10.15 7.70
CA ALA A 187 -0.18 -10.11 6.27
C ALA A 187 0.93 -10.82 5.48
N VAL A 188 0.53 -11.63 4.51
CA VAL A 188 1.43 -12.23 3.51
C VAL A 188 1.18 -11.53 2.19
N THR A 189 2.24 -11.04 1.55
CA THR A 189 2.15 -10.33 0.28
C THR A 189 3.14 -10.91 -0.72
N LEU A 190 2.64 -11.31 -1.88
CA LEU A 190 3.44 -11.76 -3.02
C LEU A 190 3.26 -10.77 -4.16
N SER A 191 4.33 -10.43 -4.86
CA SER A 191 4.29 -9.50 -5.99
C SER A 191 5.18 -9.98 -7.12
N ALA A 192 4.72 -9.74 -8.35
CA ALA A 192 5.54 -9.83 -9.55
C ALA A 192 5.31 -8.57 -10.38
N GLU A 193 6.39 -7.92 -10.77
CA GLU A 193 6.40 -6.67 -11.56
C GLU A 193 7.33 -6.83 -12.74
N ALA A 194 6.97 -6.23 -13.89
CA ALA A 194 7.82 -6.13 -15.06
C ALA A 194 7.70 -4.75 -15.69
N GLY A 195 8.79 -4.28 -16.30
CA GLY A 195 8.82 -3.04 -17.05
C GLY A 195 9.72 -3.14 -18.28
N TYR A 196 9.40 -2.36 -19.31
CA TYR A 196 10.12 -2.37 -20.58
C TYR A 196 10.37 -0.94 -21.07
N PRO A 197 11.62 -0.44 -21.05
CA PRO A 197 11.94 0.91 -21.49
C PRO A 197 11.98 1.01 -23.03
N ILE A 198 11.29 2.02 -23.56
CA ILE A 198 11.21 2.34 -24.99
C ILE A 198 11.75 3.76 -25.18
N ALA A 199 12.83 3.92 -25.95
CA ALA A 199 13.34 5.24 -26.30
C ALA A 199 12.37 5.93 -27.26
N VAL A 200 11.83 7.08 -26.85
CA VAL A 200 10.87 7.88 -27.65
C VAL A 200 11.53 9.13 -28.24
N ALA A 201 12.62 9.58 -27.66
CA ALA A 201 13.46 10.68 -28.17
C ALA A 201 14.90 10.53 -27.63
N ALA A 202 15.82 11.38 -28.08
CA ALA A 202 17.23 11.31 -27.70
C ALA A 202 17.47 11.25 -26.17
N ASN A 203 16.67 12.01 -25.39
CA ASN A 203 16.79 12.12 -23.94
C ASN A 203 15.57 11.61 -23.18
N TRP A 204 14.62 10.95 -23.86
CA TRP A 204 13.37 10.53 -23.24
C TRP A 204 13.09 9.06 -23.46
N VAL A 205 12.69 8.40 -22.40
CA VAL A 205 12.31 6.97 -22.38
C VAL A 205 10.93 6.86 -21.74
N ILE A 206 10.02 6.15 -22.39
CA ILE A 206 8.78 5.70 -21.77
C ILE A 206 8.94 4.26 -21.33
N GLU A 207 8.50 3.94 -20.13
CA GLU A 207 8.58 2.60 -19.56
C GLU A 207 7.20 2.14 -19.11
N PRO A 208 6.46 1.40 -19.96
CA PRO A 208 5.27 0.68 -19.52
C PRO A 208 5.64 -0.38 -18.48
N GLN A 209 4.76 -0.54 -17.51
CA GLN A 209 4.92 -1.41 -16.35
C GLN A 209 3.65 -2.19 -16.08
N VAL A 210 3.80 -3.42 -15.60
CA VAL A 210 2.71 -4.24 -15.10
C VAL A 210 3.13 -4.87 -13.78
N GLN A 211 2.21 -4.93 -12.82
CA GLN A 211 2.43 -5.61 -11.54
C GLN A 211 1.17 -6.36 -11.14
N ILE A 212 1.36 -7.55 -10.59
CA ILE A 212 0.32 -8.33 -9.95
C ILE A 212 0.73 -8.61 -8.51
N ILE A 213 -0.22 -8.46 -7.59
CA ILE A 213 0.00 -8.59 -6.15
C ILE A 213 -1.08 -9.49 -5.59
N HIS A 214 -0.67 -10.46 -4.78
CA HIS A 214 -1.54 -11.29 -3.97
C HIS A 214 -1.31 -10.98 -2.51
N GLN A 215 -2.38 -10.75 -1.76
CA GLN A 215 -2.34 -10.45 -0.33
C GLN A 215 -3.30 -11.34 0.44
N GLN A 216 -2.86 -11.82 1.60
CA GLN A 216 -3.68 -12.46 2.61
C GLN A 216 -3.46 -11.72 3.93
N VAL A 217 -4.54 -11.28 4.56
CA VAL A 217 -4.54 -10.63 5.88
C VAL A 217 -5.25 -11.53 6.86
N ASP A 218 -4.60 -11.82 7.99
CA ASP A 218 -5.16 -12.60 9.08
C ASP A 218 -5.04 -11.80 10.37
N LEU A 219 -6.18 -11.40 10.93
CA LEU A 219 -6.28 -10.72 12.22
C LEU A 219 -6.81 -11.68 13.28
N LYS A 220 -6.26 -11.59 14.49
CA LYS A 220 -6.68 -12.43 15.61
C LYS A 220 -8.04 -11.98 16.14
N SER A 221 -8.87 -12.95 16.50
CA SER A 221 -10.13 -12.66 17.21
C SER A 221 -9.86 -12.00 18.55
N GLN A 222 -10.70 -11.04 18.92
CA GLN A 222 -10.60 -10.24 20.12
C GLN A 222 -11.94 -10.21 20.87
N ASP A 223 -11.94 -9.81 22.12
CA ASP A 223 -13.15 -9.46 22.89
C ASP A 223 -13.14 -7.96 23.13
N ASP A 224 -14.19 -7.27 22.68
CA ASP A 224 -14.27 -5.82 22.83
C ASP A 224 -15.00 -5.37 24.13
N GLY A 225 -15.28 -6.32 25.03
CA GLY A 225 -16.00 -6.10 26.28
C GLY A 225 -17.51 -6.17 26.14
N ILE A 226 -18.04 -6.35 24.93
CA ILE A 226 -19.47 -6.53 24.65
C ILE A 226 -19.70 -7.83 23.89
N SER A 227 -18.81 -8.14 22.92
CA SER A 227 -18.90 -9.31 22.05
C SER A 227 -17.52 -9.80 21.64
N LYS A 228 -17.45 -11.07 21.29
CA LYS A 228 -16.32 -11.65 20.56
C LYS A 228 -16.34 -11.10 19.14
N VAL A 229 -15.22 -10.53 18.71
CA VAL A 229 -15.00 -10.02 17.36
C VAL A 229 -14.02 -10.94 16.64
N SER A 230 -14.42 -11.53 15.53
CA SER A 230 -13.56 -12.37 14.68
C SER A 230 -13.52 -11.83 13.27
N PHE A 231 -12.39 -12.06 12.61
CA PHE A 231 -12.08 -11.55 11.28
C PHE A 231 -11.87 -12.72 10.32
N ASP A 232 -12.44 -12.60 9.13
CA ASP A 232 -12.30 -13.56 8.05
C ASP A 232 -12.13 -12.76 6.74
N SER A 233 -10.97 -12.81 6.14
CA SER A 233 -10.63 -12.01 4.96
C SER A 233 -10.30 -12.92 3.79
N ASP A 234 -10.95 -12.68 2.66
CA ASP A 234 -10.57 -13.31 1.40
C ASP A 234 -9.17 -12.86 0.97
N ALA A 235 -8.46 -13.73 0.30
CA ALA A 235 -7.21 -13.36 -0.36
C ALA A 235 -7.48 -12.34 -1.49
N ALA A 236 -6.78 -11.21 -1.46
CA ALA A 236 -6.93 -10.14 -2.44
C ALA A 236 -5.93 -10.28 -3.59
N TRP A 237 -6.40 -10.02 -4.81
CA TRP A 237 -5.56 -9.85 -5.98
C TRP A 237 -5.64 -8.41 -6.48
N THR A 238 -4.50 -7.74 -6.57
CA THR A 238 -4.40 -6.37 -7.08
C THR A 238 -3.52 -6.34 -8.32
N GLY A 239 -4.04 -5.78 -9.41
CA GLY A 239 -3.30 -5.49 -10.63
C GLY A 239 -2.91 -4.02 -10.72
N ARG A 240 -1.73 -3.73 -11.25
CA ARG A 240 -1.30 -2.38 -11.62
C ARG A 240 -0.83 -2.35 -13.08
N LEU A 241 -1.31 -1.36 -13.80
CA LEU A 241 -0.75 -0.94 -15.08
C LEU A 241 -0.13 0.44 -14.89
N GLY A 242 1.14 0.58 -15.21
CA GLY A 242 1.88 1.82 -15.03
C GLY A 242 2.58 2.27 -16.31
N ALA A 243 2.91 3.55 -16.38
CA ALA A 243 3.82 4.10 -17.35
C ALA A 243 4.67 5.20 -16.70
N ARG A 244 5.96 5.18 -16.97
CA ARG A 244 6.91 6.19 -16.50
C ARG A 244 7.60 6.83 -17.70
N LEU A 245 7.48 8.16 -17.83
CA LEU A 245 8.20 8.96 -18.83
C LEU A 245 9.41 9.60 -18.14
N LYS A 246 10.60 9.15 -18.48
CA LYS A 246 11.86 9.52 -17.83
C LYS A 246 12.76 10.32 -18.80
N GLY A 247 13.26 11.46 -18.33
CA GLY A 247 14.25 12.28 -19.02
C GLY A 247 15.68 11.94 -18.58
N ARG A 248 16.68 12.24 -19.41
CA ARG A 248 18.11 12.07 -19.11
C ARG A 248 18.83 13.37 -19.29
N TYR A 249 19.30 13.92 -18.17
CA TYR A 249 19.97 15.21 -18.09
C TYR A 249 21.21 15.14 -17.21
N LYS A 250 21.91 16.25 -17.11
CA LYS A 250 23.00 16.45 -16.15
C LYS A 250 22.84 17.78 -15.43
N ILE A 251 23.06 17.78 -14.13
CA ILE A 251 23.16 18.98 -13.31
C ILE A 251 24.53 18.95 -12.59
N ALA A 252 25.32 20.02 -12.72
CA ALA A 252 26.68 20.06 -12.16
C ALA A 252 27.54 18.83 -12.52
N ASN A 253 27.41 18.32 -13.74
CA ASN A 253 28.01 17.08 -14.26
C ASN A 253 27.49 15.76 -13.64
N LEU A 254 26.52 15.81 -12.74
CA LEU A 254 25.89 14.62 -12.18
C LEU A 254 24.67 14.21 -13.03
N PRO A 255 24.51 12.90 -13.33
CA PRO A 255 23.32 12.40 -14.02
C PRO A 255 22.06 12.67 -13.20
N LEU A 256 21.06 13.29 -13.85
CA LEU A 256 19.74 13.58 -13.30
C LEU A 256 18.68 13.00 -14.23
N GLU A 257 17.81 12.20 -13.68
CA GLU A 257 16.70 11.57 -14.41
C GLU A 257 15.35 11.99 -13.79
N PRO A 258 14.78 13.14 -14.21
CA PRO A 258 13.42 13.50 -13.83
C PRO A 258 12.43 12.60 -14.54
N TYR A 259 11.29 12.32 -13.91
CA TYR A 259 10.23 11.51 -14.52
C TYR A 259 8.83 11.93 -14.09
N LEU A 260 7.89 11.62 -14.97
CA LEU A 260 6.47 11.58 -14.69
C LEU A 260 6.04 10.12 -14.64
N ARG A 261 5.09 9.77 -13.77
CA ARG A 261 4.48 8.44 -13.76
C ARG A 261 2.96 8.53 -13.66
N VAL A 262 2.31 7.55 -14.24
CA VAL A 262 0.88 7.30 -14.07
C VAL A 262 0.69 5.82 -13.78
N ASN A 263 -0.23 5.51 -12.87
CA ASN A 263 -0.61 4.14 -12.56
C ASN A 263 -2.12 4.01 -12.53
N LEU A 264 -2.60 2.86 -12.94
CA LEU A 264 -3.97 2.39 -12.74
C LEU A 264 -3.90 1.16 -11.85
N TRP A 265 -4.64 1.18 -10.75
CA TRP A 265 -4.73 0.09 -9.80
C TRP A 265 -6.13 -0.48 -9.80
N HIS A 266 -6.22 -1.79 -9.74
CA HIS A 266 -7.49 -2.49 -9.60
C HIS A 266 -7.32 -3.68 -8.67
N THR A 267 -8.04 -3.65 -7.54
CA THR A 267 -8.19 -4.81 -6.66
C THR A 267 -9.42 -5.57 -7.10
N LEU A 268 -9.24 -6.86 -7.42
CA LEU A 268 -10.29 -7.77 -7.81
C LEU A 268 -11.28 -8.00 -6.66
N SER A 269 -12.28 -8.81 -6.91
CA SER A 269 -13.26 -9.18 -5.88
C SER A 269 -12.61 -9.88 -4.69
N GLY A 270 -13.18 -9.67 -3.54
CA GLY A 270 -12.89 -10.27 -2.25
C GLY A 270 -13.72 -9.57 -1.20
N THR A 271 -13.93 -10.20 -0.08
CA THR A 271 -14.74 -9.69 1.02
C THR A 271 -13.99 -9.87 2.32
N ASP A 272 -13.99 -8.82 3.12
CA ASP A 272 -13.59 -8.88 4.51
C ASP A 272 -14.84 -9.01 5.36
N THR A 273 -14.92 -10.04 6.17
CA THR A 273 -16.06 -10.30 7.04
C THR A 273 -15.64 -10.14 8.50
N VAL A 274 -16.33 -9.30 9.22
CA VAL A 274 -16.18 -9.16 10.68
C VAL A 274 -17.43 -9.74 11.34
N LYS A 275 -17.23 -10.72 12.24
CA LYS A 275 -18.31 -11.41 12.94
C LYS A 275 -18.33 -11.00 14.39
N PHE A 276 -19.53 -10.73 14.89
CA PHE A 276 -19.81 -10.42 16.30
C PHE A 276 -20.59 -11.58 16.92
N ASP A 277 -20.00 -12.23 17.94
CA ASP A 277 -20.52 -13.41 18.64
C ASP A 277 -20.92 -14.55 17.70
N ASP A 278 -20.19 -14.72 16.59
CA ASP A 278 -20.46 -15.70 15.54
C ASP A 278 -21.89 -15.65 14.95
N SER A 279 -22.61 -14.53 15.15
CA SER A 279 -24.02 -14.37 14.78
C SER A 279 -24.30 -13.21 13.81
N THR A 280 -23.61 -12.09 13.96
CA THR A 280 -23.78 -10.91 13.09
C THR A 280 -22.56 -10.75 12.22
N GLU A 281 -22.75 -10.80 10.90
CA GLU A 281 -21.70 -10.64 9.90
C GLU A 281 -21.78 -9.24 9.28
N ILE A 282 -20.63 -8.58 9.24
CA ILE A 282 -20.45 -7.27 8.62
C ILE A 282 -19.42 -7.42 7.50
N ASN A 283 -19.86 -7.18 6.30
CA ASN A 283 -19.05 -7.38 5.10
C ASN A 283 -18.50 -6.04 4.58
N THR A 284 -17.25 -6.03 4.17
CA THR A 284 -16.57 -4.92 3.50
C THR A 284 -15.98 -5.44 2.20
N GLU A 285 -16.28 -4.80 1.06
CA GLU A 285 -15.77 -5.20 -0.24
C GLU A 285 -14.31 -4.74 -0.41
N GLN A 286 -13.43 -5.64 -0.84
CA GLN A 286 -12.04 -5.31 -1.14
C GLN A 286 -11.88 -4.63 -2.51
N ARG A 287 -12.84 -4.79 -3.40
CA ARG A 287 -12.78 -4.26 -4.77
C ARG A 287 -12.68 -2.74 -4.77
N THR A 288 -11.61 -2.23 -5.37
CA THR A 288 -11.35 -0.80 -5.55
C THR A 288 -10.63 -0.56 -6.87
N SER A 289 -10.83 0.62 -7.44
CA SER A 289 -10.10 1.07 -8.63
C SER A 289 -9.62 2.50 -8.42
N SER A 290 -8.34 2.73 -8.66
CA SER A 290 -7.74 4.06 -8.50
C SER A 290 -6.71 4.36 -9.58
N ALA A 291 -6.42 5.64 -9.73
CA ALA A 291 -5.35 6.14 -10.58
C ALA A 291 -4.41 7.03 -9.77
N ASP A 292 -3.12 6.91 -10.05
CA ASP A 292 -2.10 7.79 -9.50
C ASP A 292 -1.43 8.58 -10.61
N ILE A 293 -1.12 9.83 -10.33
CA ILE A 293 -0.21 10.64 -11.13
C ILE A 293 0.90 11.18 -10.22
N GLY A 294 2.14 11.04 -10.65
CA GLY A 294 3.28 11.42 -9.84
C GLY A 294 4.45 11.99 -10.62
N VAL A 295 5.30 12.66 -9.89
CA VAL A 295 6.57 13.21 -10.36
C VAL A 295 7.70 12.72 -9.48
N GLY A 296 8.87 12.56 -10.05
CA GLY A 296 10.04 12.17 -9.30
C GLY A 296 11.34 12.49 -10.03
N ALA A 297 12.44 12.23 -9.33
CA ALA A 297 13.78 12.39 -9.89
C ALA A 297 14.74 11.37 -9.28
N ILE A 298 15.72 10.97 -10.06
CA ILE A 298 16.84 10.16 -9.64
C ILE A 298 18.12 10.97 -9.90
N LEU A 299 18.96 11.12 -8.90
CA LEU A 299 20.24 11.82 -8.96
C LEU A 299 21.36 10.84 -8.64
N THR A 300 22.26 10.60 -9.57
CA THR A 300 23.49 9.82 -9.33
C THR A 300 24.56 10.76 -8.80
N VAL A 301 24.82 10.69 -7.49
CA VAL A 301 25.77 11.59 -6.80
C VAL A 301 27.20 11.07 -6.82
N ALA A 302 27.39 9.75 -7.02
CA ALA A 302 28.66 9.09 -7.22
C ALA A 302 28.44 7.88 -8.17
N PRO A 303 29.48 7.29 -8.75
CA PRO A 303 29.32 6.13 -9.65
C PRO A 303 28.54 4.97 -9.03
N ASP A 304 28.60 4.83 -7.73
CA ASP A 304 28.03 3.77 -6.91
C ASP A 304 26.85 4.22 -6.03
N VAL A 305 26.49 5.53 -6.04
CA VAL A 305 25.46 6.09 -5.15
C VAL A 305 24.39 6.85 -5.95
N SER A 306 23.14 6.47 -5.79
CA SER A 306 21.98 7.20 -6.31
C SER A 306 21.01 7.57 -5.21
N LEU A 307 20.43 8.76 -5.34
CA LEU A 307 19.31 9.25 -4.54
C LEU A 307 18.07 9.28 -5.43
N TYR A 308 16.91 8.96 -4.88
CA TYR A 308 15.64 9.04 -5.61
C TYR A 308 14.53 9.60 -4.73
N VAL A 309 13.67 10.37 -5.34
CA VAL A 309 12.52 10.99 -4.68
C VAL A 309 11.33 10.97 -5.62
N ASN A 310 10.14 10.77 -5.08
CA ASN A 310 8.89 10.96 -5.81
C ASN A 310 7.75 11.43 -4.89
N THR A 311 6.73 11.97 -5.52
CA THR A 311 5.44 12.26 -4.90
C THR A 311 4.34 11.93 -5.88
N ASP A 312 3.21 11.44 -5.37
CA ASP A 312 2.06 11.03 -6.16
C ASP A 312 0.77 11.54 -5.54
N TYR A 313 -0.17 11.84 -6.39
CA TYR A 313 -1.56 12.07 -6.05
C TYR A 313 -2.40 10.90 -6.55
N SER A 314 -3.20 10.32 -5.66
CA SER A 314 -4.10 9.19 -5.93
C SER A 314 -5.55 9.64 -5.89
N SER A 315 -6.36 9.13 -6.80
CA SER A 315 -7.81 9.35 -6.82
C SER A 315 -8.52 8.07 -7.28
N ASN A 316 -9.74 7.84 -6.78
CA ASN A 316 -10.59 6.77 -7.28
C ASN A 316 -11.02 7.00 -8.73
N ILE A 317 -11.28 5.92 -9.44
CA ILE A 317 -11.91 5.89 -10.77
C ILE A 317 -13.19 5.06 -10.78
N ASP A 318 -13.60 4.56 -9.64
CA ASP A 318 -14.86 3.87 -9.38
C ASP A 318 -15.76 4.69 -8.44
N SER A 319 -16.83 4.08 -7.92
CA SER A 319 -17.76 4.72 -7.00
C SER A 319 -17.31 4.78 -5.55
N ASN A 320 -16.16 4.17 -5.22
CA ASN A 320 -15.63 4.15 -3.85
C ASN A 320 -14.66 5.32 -3.66
N PRO A 321 -15.03 6.36 -2.91
CA PRO A 321 -14.17 7.54 -2.73
C PRO A 321 -12.79 7.15 -2.21
N LEU A 322 -11.78 7.60 -2.92
CA LEU A 322 -10.37 7.51 -2.52
C LEU A 322 -9.65 8.74 -3.04
N HIS A 323 -8.93 9.41 -2.17
CA HIS A 323 -7.94 10.39 -2.56
C HIS A 323 -6.79 10.41 -1.56
N GLY A 324 -5.61 10.80 -2.04
CA GLY A 324 -4.44 10.82 -1.17
C GLY A 324 -3.22 11.42 -1.85
N MET A 325 -2.25 11.73 -1.03
CA MET A 325 -0.91 12.11 -1.46
C MET A 325 0.12 11.21 -0.80
N SER A 326 1.10 10.77 -1.57
CA SER A 326 2.23 9.99 -1.07
C SER A 326 3.55 10.62 -1.46
N GLY A 327 4.59 10.30 -0.69
CA GLY A 327 5.96 10.67 -0.98
C GLY A 327 6.92 9.56 -0.59
N ASN A 328 8.01 9.46 -1.32
CA ASN A 328 9.05 8.49 -1.11
C ASN A 328 10.43 9.12 -1.38
N LEU A 329 11.38 8.88 -0.48
CA LEU A 329 12.76 9.30 -0.60
C LEU A 329 13.65 8.10 -0.29
N GLY A 330 14.60 7.82 -1.16
CA GLY A 330 15.49 6.70 -0.96
C GLY A 330 16.91 6.93 -1.46
N ILE A 331 17.75 6.02 -1.05
CA ILE A 331 19.16 5.93 -1.43
C ILE A 331 19.50 4.49 -1.83
N ARG A 332 20.35 4.34 -2.84
CA ARG A 332 20.96 3.07 -3.21
C ARG A 332 22.47 3.23 -3.31
N VAL A 333 23.19 2.29 -2.74
CA VAL A 333 24.64 2.20 -2.78
C VAL A 333 25.03 0.84 -3.35
N SER A 334 25.90 0.79 -4.36
CA SER A 334 26.39 -0.43 -5.00
C SER A 334 27.87 -0.63 -4.70
N TRP A 335 28.35 -1.89 -4.67
CA TRP A 335 29.78 -2.24 -4.48
C TRP A 335 30.17 -3.51 -5.22
#